data_5f2fd7395bce8c100563e899705ee2d2
#
_entry.id   5f2fd7395bce8c100563e899705ee2d2
#
_cell.length_a   1.000
_cell.length_b   1.000
_cell.length_c   1.000
_cell.angle_alpha   90.00
_cell.angle_beta   90.00
_cell.angle_gamma   90.00
#
_symmetry.space_group_name_H-M   'P 1'
#
loop_
_entity.id
_entity.type
_entity.pdbx_description
1 polymer ?
#
loop_
_entity_poly.entity_id
_entity_poly.type
_entity_poly.pdbx_seq_one_letter_code
_entity_poly.pdbx_strand_id
1 'polypeptide(L)'
;MKCTSWPLRAINEAGGVVWLSGLVGFAVWRRYSDLRLFAVAFVALVAGLIVLHGKTYYLANAVPVLIAGGAVALEAWLRPRGLRIALMAAIVAIGLISAPFALPILPIEQFAAYQRAVGVVPHPEQEHGDIGPLSQYYADMFGWRELAAQVAEVYRALPADEQKEAVFLGNNYGEAAAIDVFGRPLGLPPAISGHNNYFLWGPQGHHGSVVIRLGGTLSDLLKVYAECTDAGVAGNPSAMPYESGKTLWVCRGRQPPMDKAWPSFRHFG
;
A
#
# COMPACT_ATOMS: atom_id res chain seq x y z
N MET A 1 2.24 21.48 14.14
CA MET A 1 3.36 21.79 13.21
C MET A 1 3.82 20.47 12.62
N LYS A 2 3.58 20.25 11.32
CA LYS A 2 3.89 18.98 10.64
C LYS A 2 5.40 18.93 10.38
N CYS A 3 6.15 18.21 11.20
CA CYS A 3 7.54 17.83 10.90
C CYS A 3 7.53 16.78 9.79
N THR A 4 7.44 17.22 8.55
CA THR A 4 7.85 16.38 7.43
C THR A 4 9.35 16.21 7.50
N SER A 5 9.79 14.99 7.59
CA SER A 5 11.21 14.63 7.72
C SER A 5 12.03 15.22 6.57
N TRP A 6 13.12 15.87 6.90
CA TRP A 6 14.00 16.60 5.99
C TRP A 6 14.43 15.83 4.71
N PRO A 7 14.75 14.51 4.76
CA PRO A 7 15.16 13.78 3.57
C PRO A 7 14.05 13.57 2.53
N LEU A 8 12.81 13.29 2.98
CA LEU A 8 11.67 13.14 2.05
C LEU A 8 11.29 14.48 1.41
N ARG A 9 11.47 15.60 2.12
CA ARG A 9 11.37 16.94 1.53
C ARG A 9 12.45 17.19 0.49
N ALA A 10 13.71 16.85 0.79
CA ALA A 10 14.82 17.05 -0.13
C ALA A 10 14.66 16.23 -1.43
N ILE A 11 14.09 15.02 -1.35
CA ILE A 11 13.74 14.20 -2.53
C ILE A 11 12.66 14.88 -3.36
N ASN A 12 11.62 15.38 -2.72
CA ASN A 12 10.57 16.14 -3.38
C ASN A 12 11.11 17.46 -3.96
N GLU A 13 12.04 18.12 -3.26
CA GLU A 13 12.61 19.41 -3.69
C GLU A 13 13.60 19.24 -4.85
N ALA A 14 14.48 18.25 -4.83
CA ALA A 14 15.42 18.02 -5.92
C ALA A 14 14.76 17.45 -7.17
N GLY A 15 13.85 16.49 -7.01
CA GLY A 15 12.96 16.05 -8.09
C GLY A 15 12.05 17.19 -8.55
N GLY A 16 11.59 18.02 -7.61
CA GLY A 16 10.78 19.21 -7.84
C GLY A 16 11.40 20.19 -8.82
N VAL A 17 12.68 20.47 -8.70
CA VAL A 17 13.38 21.37 -9.64
C VAL A 17 13.28 20.86 -11.07
N VAL A 18 13.43 19.54 -11.28
CA VAL A 18 13.38 18.97 -12.63
C VAL A 18 11.97 18.98 -13.20
N TRP A 19 10.99 18.41 -12.50
CA TRP A 19 9.63 18.32 -13.05
C TRP A 19 8.93 19.69 -13.13
N LEU A 20 9.22 20.63 -12.21
CA LEU A 20 8.72 22.02 -12.32
C LEU A 20 9.33 22.73 -13.51
N SER A 21 10.63 22.53 -13.79
CA SER A 21 11.26 23.04 -15.01
C SER A 21 10.59 22.48 -16.27
N GLY A 22 10.16 21.22 -16.23
CA GLY A 22 9.39 20.62 -17.33
C GLY A 22 8.02 21.24 -17.49
N LEU A 23 7.28 21.43 -16.40
CA LEU A 23 5.98 22.07 -16.41
C LEU A 23 6.06 23.50 -16.94
N VAL A 24 7.01 24.29 -16.43
CA VAL A 24 7.26 25.66 -16.91
C VAL A 24 7.71 25.63 -18.38
N GLY A 25 8.62 24.72 -18.75
CA GLY A 25 9.08 24.55 -20.12
C GLY A 25 7.93 24.28 -21.09
N PHE A 26 7.05 23.31 -20.77
CA PHE A 26 5.87 23.02 -21.59
C PHE A 26 4.88 24.18 -21.64
N ALA A 27 4.72 24.94 -20.56
CA ALA A 27 3.79 26.04 -20.53
C ALA A 27 4.26 27.26 -21.38
N VAL A 28 5.55 27.64 -21.26
CA VAL A 28 6.01 28.95 -21.77
C VAL A 28 7.14 28.89 -22.78
N TRP A 29 7.92 27.79 -22.87
CA TRP A 29 9.07 27.75 -23.76
C TRP A 29 8.65 27.50 -25.21
N ARG A 30 9.06 28.41 -26.11
CA ARG A 30 8.67 28.35 -27.54
C ARG A 30 9.04 27.03 -28.22
N ARG A 31 10.13 26.39 -27.79
CA ARG A 31 10.58 25.09 -28.30
C ARG A 31 9.57 23.97 -28.00
N TYR A 32 8.74 24.14 -27.01
CA TYR A 32 7.73 23.18 -26.59
C TYR A 32 6.29 23.59 -26.95
N SER A 33 6.12 24.51 -27.95
CA SER A 33 4.79 24.99 -28.33
C SER A 33 3.79 23.87 -28.61
N ASP A 34 4.25 22.81 -29.29
CA ASP A 34 3.41 21.67 -29.67
C ASP A 34 3.17 20.67 -28.51
N LEU A 35 3.93 20.83 -27.43
CA LEU A 35 3.86 19.96 -26.23
C LEU A 35 3.13 20.63 -25.06
N ARG A 36 2.53 21.81 -25.24
CA ARG A 36 1.77 22.53 -24.21
C ARG A 36 0.64 21.70 -23.61
N LEU A 37 0.14 20.75 -24.39
CA LEU A 37 -0.89 19.82 -23.94
C LEU A 37 -0.49 19.10 -22.64
N PHE A 38 0.80 18.75 -22.46
CA PHE A 38 1.26 18.08 -21.26
C PHE A 38 1.17 18.97 -20.01
N ALA A 39 1.43 20.28 -20.14
CA ALA A 39 1.24 21.20 -19.02
C ALA A 39 -0.26 21.37 -18.67
N VAL A 40 -1.10 21.50 -19.69
CA VAL A 40 -2.56 21.62 -19.50
C VAL A 40 -3.12 20.34 -18.88
N ALA A 41 -2.73 19.18 -19.39
CA ALA A 41 -3.17 17.89 -18.86
C ALA A 41 -2.75 17.68 -17.41
N PHE A 42 -1.51 18.05 -17.05
CA PHE A 42 -1.04 17.97 -15.67
C PHE A 42 -1.85 18.87 -14.72
N VAL A 43 -2.07 20.13 -15.12
CA VAL A 43 -2.85 21.07 -14.31
C VAL A 43 -4.31 20.58 -14.16
N ALA A 44 -4.90 20.09 -15.25
CA ALA A 44 -6.25 19.52 -15.22
C ALA A 44 -6.33 18.28 -14.31
N LEU A 45 -5.32 17.41 -14.34
CA LEU A 45 -5.23 16.25 -13.45
C LEU A 45 -5.13 16.67 -11.99
N VAL A 46 -4.27 17.64 -11.67
CA VAL A 46 -4.13 18.18 -10.30
C VAL A 46 -5.46 18.77 -9.83
N ALA A 47 -6.10 19.62 -10.65
CA ALA A 47 -7.39 20.22 -10.33
C ALA A 47 -8.47 19.15 -10.11
N GLY A 48 -8.53 18.14 -10.97
CA GLY A 48 -9.45 17.02 -10.83
C GLY A 48 -9.24 16.24 -9.54
N LEU A 49 -7.99 15.94 -9.17
CA LEU A 49 -7.68 15.24 -7.92
C LEU A 49 -8.03 16.07 -6.69
N ILE A 50 -7.86 17.40 -6.73
CA ILE A 50 -8.28 18.28 -5.64
C ILE A 50 -9.80 18.26 -5.47
N VAL A 51 -10.54 18.41 -6.57
CA VAL A 51 -12.02 18.44 -6.56
C VAL A 51 -12.61 17.09 -6.13
N LEU A 52 -12.02 15.98 -6.60
CA LEU A 52 -12.47 14.62 -6.31
C LEU A 52 -11.89 14.05 -5.02
N HIS A 53 -11.11 14.82 -4.25
CA HIS A 53 -10.40 14.35 -3.06
C HIS A 53 -9.54 13.10 -3.34
N GLY A 54 -8.97 13.03 -4.55
CA GLY A 54 -8.14 11.92 -5.00
C GLY A 54 -6.78 11.85 -4.28
N LYS A 55 -6.19 10.66 -4.26
CA LYS A 55 -4.89 10.43 -3.59
C LYS A 55 -3.75 11.01 -4.44
N THR A 56 -2.81 11.68 -3.80
CA THR A 56 -1.71 12.42 -4.47
C THR A 56 -0.79 11.53 -5.30
N TYR A 57 -0.65 10.25 -4.97
CA TYR A 57 0.21 9.33 -5.71
C TYR A 57 -0.27 9.05 -7.15
N TYR A 58 -1.52 9.35 -7.49
CA TYR A 58 -1.99 9.26 -8.87
C TYR A 58 -1.26 10.23 -9.81
N LEU A 59 -0.64 11.30 -9.28
CA LEU A 59 0.20 12.21 -10.06
C LEU A 59 1.49 11.54 -10.56
N ALA A 60 1.93 10.45 -9.93
CA ALA A 60 3.18 9.77 -10.29
C ALA A 60 3.25 9.37 -11.77
N ASN A 61 2.10 9.01 -12.37
CA ASN A 61 2.02 8.63 -13.78
C ASN A 61 2.31 9.78 -14.76
N ALA A 62 2.09 11.02 -14.35
CA ALA A 62 2.35 12.22 -15.18
C ALA A 62 3.77 12.79 -15.00
N VAL A 63 4.41 12.50 -13.86
CA VAL A 63 5.73 13.04 -13.50
C VAL A 63 6.85 12.67 -14.49
N PRO A 64 6.95 11.43 -15.03
CA PRO A 64 8.02 11.08 -15.96
C PRO A 64 8.10 11.98 -17.20
N VAL A 65 6.98 12.40 -17.77
CA VAL A 65 6.94 13.31 -18.90
C VAL A 65 7.47 14.69 -18.54
N LEU A 66 7.10 15.20 -17.35
CA LEU A 66 7.61 16.46 -16.84
C LEU A 66 9.11 16.40 -16.53
N ILE A 67 9.60 15.29 -15.98
CA ILE A 67 11.03 15.08 -15.75
C ILE A 67 11.80 15.09 -17.07
N ALA A 68 11.32 14.39 -18.10
CA ALA A 68 11.96 14.38 -19.41
C ALA A 68 12.03 15.77 -20.04
N GLY A 69 10.91 16.51 -20.05
CA GLY A 69 10.85 17.90 -20.52
C GLY A 69 11.74 18.83 -19.70
N GLY A 70 11.76 18.64 -18.38
CA GLY A 70 12.55 19.44 -17.45
C GLY A 70 14.06 19.22 -17.60
N ALA A 71 14.49 18.00 -17.83
CA ALA A 71 15.91 17.69 -18.07
C ALA A 71 16.43 18.44 -19.31
N VAL A 72 15.68 18.41 -20.42
CA VAL A 72 16.02 19.14 -21.66
C VAL A 72 15.97 20.66 -21.43
N ALA A 73 14.97 21.17 -20.69
CA ALA A 73 14.85 22.58 -20.39
C ALA A 73 16.02 23.07 -19.54
N LEU A 74 16.36 22.35 -18.46
CA LEU A 74 17.47 22.64 -17.57
C LEU A 74 18.82 22.60 -18.31
N GLU A 75 19.02 21.62 -19.19
CA GLU A 75 20.21 21.56 -20.02
C GLU A 75 20.34 22.81 -20.90
N ALA A 76 19.27 23.31 -21.47
CA ALA A 76 19.29 24.52 -22.30
C ALA A 76 19.46 25.80 -21.49
N TRP A 77 18.82 25.89 -20.29
CA TRP A 77 18.82 27.09 -19.45
C TRP A 77 20.09 27.23 -18.61
N LEU A 78 20.64 26.13 -18.13
CA LEU A 78 21.88 26.12 -17.34
C LEU A 78 23.09 26.15 -18.28
N ARG A 79 23.56 27.31 -18.64
CA ARG A 79 24.71 27.50 -19.53
C ARG A 79 26.04 26.97 -18.95
N PRO A 80 26.42 27.24 -17.68
CA PRO A 80 27.65 26.77 -17.12
C PRO A 80 27.67 25.23 -16.97
N ARG A 81 28.64 24.55 -17.63
CA ARG A 81 28.79 23.09 -17.56
C ARG A 81 28.97 22.60 -16.12
N GLY A 82 29.70 23.35 -15.29
CA GLY A 82 29.90 23.02 -13.88
C GLY A 82 28.57 22.97 -13.09
N LEU A 83 27.63 23.86 -13.37
CA LEU A 83 26.34 23.88 -12.70
C LEU A 83 25.44 22.70 -13.11
N ARG A 84 25.51 22.26 -14.37
CA ARG A 84 24.82 21.03 -14.82
C ARG A 84 25.36 19.78 -14.09
N ILE A 85 26.71 19.68 -14.04
CA ILE A 85 27.37 18.56 -13.32
C ILE A 85 27.00 18.58 -11.85
N ALA A 86 27.05 19.75 -11.20
CA ALA A 86 26.67 19.89 -9.79
C ALA A 86 25.21 19.50 -9.52
N LEU A 87 24.27 19.90 -10.39
CA LEU A 87 22.86 19.51 -10.30
C LEU A 87 22.70 18.00 -10.46
N MET A 88 23.34 17.39 -11.47
CA MET A 88 23.30 15.93 -11.67
C MET A 88 23.88 15.19 -10.45
N ALA A 89 25.02 15.63 -9.95
CA ALA A 89 25.64 15.05 -8.77
C ALA A 89 24.74 15.14 -7.53
N ALA A 90 24.07 16.30 -7.34
CA ALA A 90 23.12 16.48 -6.25
C ALA A 90 21.91 15.53 -6.37
N ILE A 91 21.32 15.40 -7.57
CA ILE A 91 20.19 14.49 -7.82
C ILE A 91 20.60 13.04 -7.52
N VAL A 92 21.78 12.60 -8.02
CA VAL A 92 22.30 11.25 -7.78
C VAL A 92 22.55 11.04 -6.28
N ALA A 93 23.20 11.98 -5.59
CA ALA A 93 23.48 11.86 -4.16
C ALA A 93 22.20 11.74 -3.34
N ILE A 94 21.21 12.59 -3.61
CA ILE A 94 19.90 12.53 -2.96
C ILE A 94 19.18 11.21 -3.28
N GLY A 95 19.24 10.76 -4.54
CA GLY A 95 18.68 9.47 -4.95
C GLY A 95 19.30 8.28 -4.20
N LEU A 96 20.63 8.27 -4.03
CA LEU A 96 21.33 7.22 -3.27
C LEU A 96 20.96 7.24 -1.78
N ILE A 97 20.85 8.42 -1.18
CA ILE A 97 20.42 8.57 0.23
C ILE A 97 18.96 8.13 0.39
N SER A 98 18.11 8.34 -0.60
CA SER A 98 16.70 7.96 -0.52
C SER A 98 16.39 6.53 -0.95
N ALA A 99 17.30 5.88 -1.67
CA ALA A 99 17.08 4.54 -2.20
C ALA A 99 16.64 3.51 -1.14
N PRO A 100 17.20 3.47 0.09
CA PRO A 100 16.76 2.51 1.11
C PRO A 100 15.31 2.71 1.57
N PHE A 101 14.71 3.89 1.37
CA PHE A 101 13.29 4.13 1.71
C PHE A 101 12.33 3.62 0.63
N ALA A 102 12.79 3.56 -0.62
CA ALA A 102 11.99 3.11 -1.75
C ALA A 102 12.21 1.63 -2.09
N LEU A 103 13.38 1.09 -1.74
CA LEU A 103 13.80 -0.25 -2.09
C LEU A 103 14.18 -1.03 -0.82
N PRO A 104 13.70 -2.27 -0.64
CA PRO A 104 14.01 -3.10 0.53
C PRO A 104 15.40 -3.74 0.39
N ILE A 105 16.44 -2.90 0.29
CA ILE A 105 17.85 -3.32 0.10
C ILE A 105 18.59 -3.53 1.41
N LEU A 106 18.04 -3.06 2.52
CA LEU A 106 18.63 -3.21 3.85
C LEU A 106 17.82 -4.21 4.69
N PRO A 107 18.46 -5.05 5.51
CA PRO A 107 17.78 -5.77 6.59
C PRO A 107 17.04 -4.81 7.54
N ILE A 108 15.99 -5.30 8.23
CA ILE A 108 15.09 -4.47 9.06
C ILE A 108 15.87 -3.63 10.09
N GLU A 109 16.81 -4.26 10.82
CA GLU A 109 17.57 -3.60 11.88
C GLU A 109 18.47 -2.49 11.31
N GLN A 110 19.08 -2.75 10.16
CA GLN A 110 19.92 -1.78 9.45
C GLN A 110 19.07 -0.64 8.88
N PHE A 111 17.90 -0.94 8.34
CA PHE A 111 16.98 0.08 7.87
C PHE A 111 16.48 0.97 9.00
N ALA A 112 16.08 0.39 10.14
CA ALA A 112 15.66 1.16 11.32
C ALA A 112 16.80 2.05 11.87
N ALA A 113 18.04 1.56 11.85
CA ALA A 113 19.21 2.36 12.24
C ALA A 113 19.48 3.48 11.23
N TYR A 114 19.42 3.18 9.93
CA TYR A 114 19.58 4.14 8.84
C TYR A 114 18.51 5.24 8.90
N GLN A 115 17.24 4.87 9.06
CA GLN A 115 16.11 5.79 9.20
C GLN A 115 16.35 6.79 10.35
N ARG A 116 16.80 6.31 11.51
CA ARG A 116 17.15 7.18 12.65
C ARG A 116 18.36 8.08 12.35
N ALA A 117 19.40 7.55 11.68
CA ALA A 117 20.61 8.30 11.37
C ALA A 117 20.33 9.47 10.41
N VAL A 118 19.44 9.31 9.45
CA VAL A 118 19.02 10.39 8.52
C VAL A 118 17.90 11.26 9.07
N GLY A 119 17.44 11.03 10.32
CA GLY A 119 16.42 11.85 10.98
C GLY A 119 15.01 11.68 10.42
N VAL A 120 14.72 10.54 9.77
CA VAL A 120 13.37 10.21 9.30
C VAL A 120 12.57 9.61 10.44
N VAL A 121 11.52 10.27 10.85
CA VAL A 121 10.57 9.74 11.83
C VAL A 121 9.45 9.03 11.05
N PRO A 122 9.06 7.78 11.42
CA PRO A 122 7.92 7.12 10.83
C PRO A 122 6.67 7.99 10.91
N HIS A 123 5.94 8.07 9.81
CA HIS A 123 4.74 8.90 9.73
C HIS A 123 3.69 8.16 8.90
N PRO A 124 2.41 8.11 9.32
CA PRO A 124 1.36 7.55 8.48
C PRO A 124 1.19 8.43 7.25
N GLU A 125 1.55 7.91 6.09
CA GLU A 125 1.57 8.72 4.86
C GLU A 125 0.24 8.65 4.11
N GLN A 126 -0.50 7.56 4.22
CA GLN A 126 -1.64 7.30 3.34
C GLN A 126 -2.88 6.72 4.01
N GLU A 127 -2.77 6.11 5.17
CA GLU A 127 -3.88 5.46 5.87
C GLU A 127 -3.97 5.92 7.33
N HIS A 128 -5.16 5.78 7.91
CA HIS A 128 -5.40 6.11 9.30
C HIS A 128 -5.05 4.89 10.16
N GLY A 129 -4.14 5.04 11.10
CA GLY A 129 -3.77 3.97 12.03
C GLY A 129 -2.58 4.32 12.92
N ASP A 130 -2.29 3.46 13.86
CA ASP A 130 -1.12 3.56 14.71
C ASP A 130 0.16 3.36 13.91
N ILE A 131 1.21 4.09 14.30
CA ILE A 131 2.52 4.06 13.64
C ILE A 131 3.39 3.04 14.35
N GLY A 132 3.98 2.12 13.55
CA GLY A 132 5.02 1.22 14.01
C GLY A 132 6.42 1.86 14.02
N PRO A 133 7.45 1.09 14.36
CA PRO A 133 8.85 1.56 14.38
C PRO A 133 9.43 1.78 12.98
N LEU A 134 8.79 1.28 11.93
CA LEU A 134 9.20 1.38 10.53
C LEU A 134 8.29 2.34 9.78
N SER A 135 8.81 2.94 8.70
CA SER A 135 7.95 3.67 7.75
C SER A 135 6.93 2.73 7.12
N GLN A 136 5.71 3.24 6.85
CA GLN A 136 4.59 2.45 6.35
C GLN A 136 4.97 1.59 5.13
N TYR A 137 5.56 2.17 4.09
CA TYR A 137 5.96 1.43 2.88
C TYR A 137 6.89 0.25 3.14
N TYR A 138 7.73 0.35 4.18
CA TYR A 138 8.63 -0.72 4.54
C TYR A 138 7.91 -1.78 5.39
N ALA A 139 7.10 -1.34 6.36
CA ALA A 139 6.32 -2.22 7.23
C ALA A 139 5.27 -3.03 6.46
N ASP A 140 4.66 -2.46 5.43
CA ASP A 140 3.67 -3.13 4.56
C ASP A 140 4.26 -4.31 3.74
N MET A 141 5.58 -4.50 3.74
CA MET A 141 6.22 -5.65 3.10
C MET A 141 6.24 -6.90 4.00
N PHE A 142 5.94 -6.77 5.29
CA PHE A 142 6.06 -7.84 6.28
C PHE A 142 4.72 -8.36 6.75
N GLY A 143 4.73 -9.59 7.29
CA GLY A 143 3.58 -10.22 7.91
C GLY A 143 2.74 -11.10 6.99
N TRP A 144 2.83 -10.96 5.68
CA TRP A 144 1.96 -11.66 4.72
C TRP A 144 2.20 -13.18 4.68
N ARG A 145 3.46 -13.62 4.76
CA ARG A 145 3.83 -15.04 4.80
C ARG A 145 3.45 -15.67 6.13
N GLU A 146 3.69 -14.96 7.21
CA GLU A 146 3.34 -15.37 8.57
C GLU A 146 1.83 -15.48 8.72
N LEU A 147 1.06 -14.52 8.22
CA LEU A 147 -0.40 -14.59 8.18
C LEU A 147 -0.88 -15.86 7.46
N ALA A 148 -0.34 -16.14 6.27
CA ALA A 148 -0.71 -17.31 5.52
C ALA A 148 -0.35 -18.62 6.26
N ALA A 149 0.81 -18.66 6.93
CA ALA A 149 1.21 -19.82 7.73
C ALA A 149 0.29 -20.02 8.93
N GLN A 150 -0.01 -18.97 9.67
CA GLN A 150 -0.91 -19.01 10.84
C GLN A 150 -2.34 -19.42 10.45
N VAL A 151 -2.86 -18.88 9.35
CA VAL A 151 -4.17 -19.29 8.81
C VAL A 151 -4.15 -20.77 8.37
N ALA A 152 -3.03 -21.24 7.79
CA ALA A 152 -2.91 -22.64 7.40
C ALA A 152 -2.85 -23.60 8.61
N GLU A 153 -2.27 -23.18 9.72
CA GLU A 153 -2.32 -23.94 10.98
C GLU A 153 -3.76 -24.06 11.51
N VAL A 154 -4.48 -22.94 11.55
CA VAL A 154 -5.90 -22.92 11.94
C VAL A 154 -6.74 -23.80 11.01
N TYR A 155 -6.56 -23.68 9.68
CA TYR A 155 -7.30 -24.48 8.71
C TYR A 155 -7.06 -25.98 8.88
N ARG A 156 -5.81 -26.41 9.07
CA ARG A 156 -5.47 -27.83 9.28
C ARG A 156 -6.00 -28.40 10.60
N ALA A 157 -6.20 -27.56 11.60
CA ALA A 157 -6.77 -27.96 12.88
C ALA A 157 -8.29 -28.17 12.83
N LEU A 158 -8.97 -27.73 11.77
CA LEU A 158 -10.40 -27.96 11.56
C LEU A 158 -10.68 -29.45 11.25
N PRO A 159 -11.85 -29.96 11.64
CA PRO A 159 -12.35 -31.25 11.15
C PRO A 159 -12.37 -31.31 9.63
N ALA A 160 -12.14 -32.51 9.08
CA ALA A 160 -12.01 -32.70 7.61
C ALA A 160 -13.25 -32.33 6.80
N ASP A 161 -14.44 -32.41 7.38
CA ASP A 161 -15.70 -31.94 6.80
C ASP A 161 -15.77 -30.41 6.81
N GLU A 162 -15.34 -29.75 7.89
CA GLU A 162 -15.29 -28.29 7.98
C GLU A 162 -14.22 -27.70 7.03
N GLN A 163 -13.08 -28.37 6.84
CA GLN A 163 -12.06 -27.90 5.89
C GLN A 163 -12.59 -27.73 4.47
N LYS A 164 -13.54 -28.57 4.04
CA LYS A 164 -14.14 -28.48 2.71
C LYS A 164 -15.02 -27.24 2.52
N GLU A 165 -15.57 -26.74 3.61
CA GLU A 165 -16.49 -25.58 3.63
C GLU A 165 -15.76 -24.30 4.07
N ALA A 166 -14.56 -24.44 4.65
CA ALA A 166 -13.84 -23.32 5.23
C ALA A 166 -13.29 -22.37 4.18
N VAL A 167 -13.42 -21.07 4.47
CA VAL A 167 -12.84 -20.00 3.66
C VAL A 167 -12.23 -18.91 4.55
N PHE A 168 -11.12 -18.34 4.14
CA PHE A 168 -10.58 -17.14 4.75
C PHE A 168 -11.27 -15.91 4.16
N LEU A 169 -11.86 -15.09 5.01
CA LEU A 169 -12.47 -13.82 4.64
C LEU A 169 -11.56 -12.68 5.12
N GLY A 170 -10.79 -12.10 4.20
CA GLY A 170 -9.93 -10.97 4.45
C GLY A 170 -10.71 -9.66 4.59
N ASN A 171 -10.27 -8.78 5.50
CA ASN A 171 -10.84 -7.45 5.66
C ASN A 171 -10.50 -6.56 4.46
N ASN A 172 -9.33 -6.78 3.87
CA ASN A 172 -8.88 -6.07 2.69
C ASN A 172 -8.27 -7.02 1.65
N TYR A 173 -7.99 -6.49 0.46
CA TYR A 173 -7.41 -7.25 -0.65
C TYR A 173 -5.99 -7.77 -0.34
N GLY A 174 -5.23 -7.07 0.51
CA GLY A 174 -3.88 -7.48 0.90
C GLY A 174 -3.88 -8.76 1.72
N GLU A 175 -4.76 -8.83 2.75
CA GLU A 175 -4.97 -10.04 3.55
C GLU A 175 -5.42 -11.23 2.69
N ALA A 176 -6.40 -11.01 1.79
CA ALA A 176 -6.87 -12.07 0.89
C ALA A 176 -5.78 -12.51 -0.10
N ALA A 177 -5.04 -11.56 -0.69
CA ALA A 177 -3.94 -11.86 -1.61
C ALA A 177 -2.79 -12.61 -0.93
N ALA A 178 -2.51 -12.34 0.34
CA ALA A 178 -1.52 -13.09 1.11
C ALA A 178 -1.86 -14.58 1.18
N ILE A 179 -3.14 -14.90 1.42
CA ILE A 179 -3.61 -16.27 1.41
C ILE A 179 -3.52 -16.89 0.00
N ASP A 180 -3.94 -16.17 -1.02
CA ASP A 180 -3.90 -16.68 -2.39
C ASP A 180 -2.48 -16.94 -2.91
N VAL A 181 -1.52 -16.09 -2.53
CA VAL A 181 -0.13 -16.20 -2.99
C VAL A 181 0.69 -17.16 -2.13
N PHE A 182 0.65 -16.99 -0.82
CA PHE A 182 1.50 -17.74 0.11
C PHE A 182 0.79 -18.94 0.75
N GLY A 183 -0.53 -18.94 0.79
CA GLY A 183 -1.31 -20.03 1.39
C GLY A 183 -1.54 -21.22 0.46
N ARG A 184 -1.54 -21.03 -0.87
CA ARG A 184 -1.69 -22.14 -1.83
C ARG A 184 -0.68 -23.28 -1.63
N PRO A 185 0.63 -23.01 -1.50
CA PRO A 185 1.61 -24.07 -1.22
C PRO A 185 1.39 -24.74 0.13
N LEU A 186 0.64 -24.10 1.05
CA LEU A 186 0.30 -24.63 2.36
C LEU A 186 -1.03 -25.41 2.38
N GLY A 187 -1.72 -25.51 1.23
CA GLY A 187 -2.98 -26.23 1.07
C GLY A 187 -4.23 -25.42 1.37
N LEU A 188 -4.13 -24.09 1.48
CA LEU A 188 -5.30 -23.23 1.70
C LEU A 188 -6.14 -23.08 0.41
N PRO A 189 -7.48 -23.06 0.54
CA PRO A 189 -8.36 -22.67 -0.54
C PRO A 189 -8.21 -21.16 -0.86
N PRO A 190 -8.69 -20.71 -2.05
CA PRO A 190 -8.73 -19.30 -2.38
C PRO A 190 -9.47 -18.48 -1.32
N ALA A 191 -8.94 -17.28 -1.04
CA ALA A 191 -9.56 -16.36 -0.09
C ALA A 191 -10.65 -15.51 -0.75
N ILE A 192 -11.52 -14.94 0.07
CA ILE A 192 -12.52 -13.96 -0.35
C ILE A 192 -12.33 -12.65 0.41
N SER A 193 -12.72 -11.54 -0.20
CA SER A 193 -12.77 -10.22 0.45
C SER A 193 -13.80 -9.32 -0.22
N GLY A 194 -14.43 -8.46 0.54
CA GLY A 194 -15.32 -7.42 0.00
C GLY A 194 -14.59 -6.22 -0.60
N HIS A 195 -13.26 -6.20 -0.57
CA HIS A 195 -12.45 -5.05 -0.93
C HIS A 195 -12.02 -5.09 -2.40
N ASN A 196 -12.25 -3.98 -3.12
CA ASN A 196 -11.81 -3.75 -4.49
C ASN A 196 -12.19 -4.91 -5.44
N ASN A 197 -11.25 -5.42 -6.24
CA ASN A 197 -11.51 -6.47 -7.23
C ASN A 197 -11.95 -7.81 -6.62
N TYR A 198 -11.56 -8.11 -5.38
CA TYR A 198 -12.03 -9.31 -4.70
C TYR A 198 -13.55 -9.32 -4.54
N PHE A 199 -14.17 -8.15 -4.29
CA PHE A 199 -15.63 -8.05 -4.27
C PHE A 199 -16.25 -8.48 -5.61
N LEU A 200 -15.64 -8.12 -6.73
CA LEU A 200 -16.13 -8.45 -8.07
C LEU A 200 -16.03 -9.95 -8.39
N TRP A 201 -15.07 -10.64 -7.77
CA TRP A 201 -14.92 -12.10 -7.90
C TRP A 201 -15.95 -12.87 -7.06
N GLY A 202 -16.65 -12.20 -6.16
CA GLY A 202 -17.73 -12.76 -5.37
C GLY A 202 -17.28 -13.68 -4.24
N PRO A 203 -18.23 -14.35 -3.56
CA PRO A 203 -17.95 -15.28 -2.47
C PRO A 203 -17.47 -16.65 -2.96
N GLN A 204 -17.23 -16.86 -4.25
CA GLN A 204 -16.68 -18.05 -4.89
C GLN A 204 -17.39 -19.36 -4.48
N GLY A 205 -18.71 -19.33 -4.30
CA GLY A 205 -19.53 -20.48 -3.90
C GLY A 205 -19.57 -20.75 -2.40
N HIS A 206 -18.84 -20.00 -1.59
CA HIS A 206 -18.89 -20.17 -0.14
C HIS A 206 -20.16 -19.56 0.47
N HIS A 207 -20.88 -20.33 1.26
CA HIS A 207 -22.08 -19.89 1.97
C HIS A 207 -21.78 -19.31 3.36
N GLY A 208 -20.56 -19.47 3.86
CA GLY A 208 -20.16 -19.01 5.18
C GLY A 208 -20.46 -20.01 6.29
N SER A 209 -20.52 -21.29 5.95
CA SER A 209 -20.68 -22.40 6.92
C SER A 209 -19.55 -22.37 7.94
N VAL A 210 -18.31 -22.26 7.47
CA VAL A 210 -17.10 -22.09 8.26
C VAL A 210 -16.26 -20.95 7.67
N VAL A 211 -15.96 -19.94 8.46
CA VAL A 211 -15.21 -18.77 8.03
C VAL A 211 -14.05 -18.50 8.99
N ILE A 212 -12.84 -18.46 8.46
CA ILE A 212 -11.67 -17.97 9.19
C ILE A 212 -11.58 -16.47 9.00
N ARG A 213 -11.60 -15.72 10.10
CA ARG A 213 -11.60 -14.26 10.11
C ARG A 213 -10.38 -13.71 10.85
N LEU A 214 -9.86 -12.59 10.38
CA LEU A 214 -8.82 -11.83 11.07
C LEU A 214 -9.41 -10.59 11.72
N GLY A 215 -9.18 -10.43 13.04
CA GLY A 215 -9.63 -9.26 13.81
C GLY A 215 -11.14 -9.20 14.03
N GLY A 216 -11.59 -8.05 14.53
CA GLY A 216 -12.96 -7.87 15.02
C GLY A 216 -13.12 -8.28 16.48
N THR A 217 -14.22 -7.87 17.10
CA THR A 217 -14.58 -8.29 18.46
C THR A 217 -15.53 -9.48 18.43
N LEU A 218 -15.43 -10.37 19.40
CA LEU A 218 -16.34 -11.51 19.51
C LEU A 218 -17.82 -11.05 19.51
N SER A 219 -18.10 -9.94 20.20
CA SER A 219 -19.48 -9.40 20.29
C SER A 219 -20.03 -8.94 18.93
N ASP A 220 -19.19 -8.42 18.05
CA ASP A 220 -19.62 -8.02 16.70
C ASP A 220 -19.76 -9.22 15.76
N LEU A 221 -18.87 -10.18 15.89
CA LEU A 221 -18.92 -11.40 15.10
C LEU A 221 -20.18 -12.23 15.43
N LEU A 222 -20.56 -12.34 16.70
CA LEU A 222 -21.77 -13.06 17.14
C LEU A 222 -23.08 -12.40 16.71
N LYS A 223 -23.06 -11.17 16.16
CA LYS A 223 -24.25 -10.57 15.55
C LYS A 223 -24.62 -11.22 14.20
N VAL A 224 -23.65 -11.86 13.56
CA VAL A 224 -23.82 -12.43 12.20
C VAL A 224 -23.36 -13.89 12.09
N TYR A 225 -22.72 -14.46 13.11
CA TYR A 225 -22.33 -15.85 13.20
C TYR A 225 -22.99 -16.50 14.41
N ALA A 226 -23.37 -17.76 14.29
CA ALA A 226 -23.94 -18.51 15.41
C ALA A 226 -22.89 -18.78 16.51
N GLU A 227 -21.64 -18.98 16.08
CA GLU A 227 -20.54 -19.30 16.97
C GLU A 227 -19.22 -18.75 16.38
N CYS A 228 -18.32 -18.25 17.22
CA CYS A 228 -16.95 -17.92 16.88
C CYS A 228 -16.01 -18.37 18.00
N THR A 229 -14.94 -19.08 17.62
CA THR A 229 -13.92 -19.58 18.53
C THR A 229 -12.60 -18.86 18.28
N ASP A 230 -11.90 -18.44 19.33
CA ASP A 230 -10.56 -17.88 19.24
C ASP A 230 -9.58 -18.98 18.79
N ALA A 231 -8.88 -18.73 17.71
CA ALA A 231 -7.89 -19.63 17.13
C ALA A 231 -6.45 -19.08 17.22
N GLY A 232 -6.24 -18.10 18.10
CA GLY A 232 -4.93 -17.49 18.34
C GLY A 232 -4.79 -16.09 17.74
N VAL A 233 -3.57 -15.58 17.78
CA VAL A 233 -3.25 -14.21 17.31
C VAL A 233 -2.35 -14.29 16.10
N ALA A 234 -2.73 -13.59 15.04
CA ALA A 234 -1.91 -13.43 13.85
C ALA A 234 -1.17 -12.09 13.84
N GLY A 235 0.05 -12.11 13.33
CA GLY A 235 0.82 -10.90 13.19
C GLY A 235 2.31 -11.13 13.03
N ASN A 236 3.00 -10.03 12.74
CA ASN A 236 4.45 -9.94 12.67
C ASN A 236 4.86 -8.59 13.32
N PRO A 237 5.84 -8.55 14.24
CA PRO A 237 6.22 -7.33 14.94
C PRO A 237 6.80 -6.23 14.04
N SER A 238 7.21 -6.58 12.82
CA SER A 238 7.73 -5.64 11.82
C SER A 238 6.67 -5.13 10.86
N ALA A 239 5.46 -5.72 10.85
CA ALA A 239 4.33 -5.25 10.06
C ALA A 239 3.70 -4.00 10.68
N MET A 240 2.83 -3.34 9.92
CA MET A 240 2.06 -2.23 10.47
C MET A 240 1.16 -2.70 11.62
N PRO A 241 1.00 -1.89 12.68
CA PRO A 241 0.17 -2.27 13.83
C PRO A 241 -1.27 -2.63 13.46
N TYR A 242 -1.82 -1.97 12.44
CA TYR A 242 -3.18 -2.28 11.96
C TYR A 242 -3.29 -3.60 11.17
N GLU A 243 -2.16 -4.24 10.80
CA GLU A 243 -2.12 -5.56 10.17
C GLU A 243 -1.58 -6.66 11.11
N SER A 244 -1.19 -6.32 12.33
CA SER A 244 -0.54 -7.23 13.27
C SER A 244 -1.26 -7.30 14.61
N GLY A 245 -1.05 -8.38 15.35
CA GLY A 245 -1.63 -8.55 16.69
C GLY A 245 -3.14 -8.78 16.70
N LYS A 246 -3.73 -9.22 15.59
CA LYS A 246 -5.17 -9.46 15.46
C LYS A 246 -5.53 -10.90 15.78
N THR A 247 -6.64 -11.10 16.47
CA THR A 247 -7.16 -12.45 16.74
C THR A 247 -7.62 -13.13 15.46
N LEU A 248 -7.23 -14.38 15.27
CA LEU A 248 -7.83 -15.26 14.28
C LEU A 248 -9.06 -15.94 14.90
N TRP A 249 -10.17 -15.84 14.22
CA TRP A 249 -11.44 -16.43 14.60
C TRP A 249 -11.85 -17.52 13.64
N VAL A 250 -12.34 -18.64 14.17
CA VAL A 250 -13.09 -19.63 13.41
C VAL A 250 -14.56 -19.43 13.72
N CYS A 251 -15.31 -18.90 12.75
CA CYS A 251 -16.73 -18.58 12.90
C CYS A 251 -17.59 -19.53 12.08
N ARG A 252 -18.74 -19.94 12.63
CA ARG A 252 -19.67 -20.90 12.02
C ARG A 252 -21.08 -20.36 11.93
N GLY A 253 -21.85 -20.87 10.97
CA GLY A 253 -23.28 -20.60 10.88
C GLY A 253 -23.61 -19.14 10.60
N ARG A 254 -23.01 -18.58 9.55
CA ARG A 254 -23.25 -17.19 9.17
C ARG A 254 -24.72 -16.91 8.78
N GLN A 255 -25.27 -15.82 9.33
CA GLN A 255 -26.61 -15.32 9.02
C GLN A 255 -26.58 -13.81 8.69
N PRO A 256 -27.16 -13.38 7.55
CA PRO A 256 -27.61 -14.22 6.43
C PRO A 256 -26.44 -14.92 5.75
N PRO A 257 -26.69 -16.00 4.96
CA PRO A 257 -25.64 -16.69 4.20
C PRO A 257 -24.80 -15.73 3.36
N MET A 258 -23.53 -16.11 3.08
CA MET A 258 -22.54 -15.24 2.47
C MET A 258 -22.98 -14.68 1.11
N ASP A 259 -23.59 -15.49 0.26
CA ASP A 259 -24.13 -15.10 -1.04
C ASP A 259 -25.16 -13.98 -0.93
N LYS A 260 -26.08 -14.06 0.04
CA LYS A 260 -27.06 -13.03 0.30
C LYS A 260 -26.49 -11.79 0.94
N ALA A 261 -25.49 -11.95 1.79
CA ALA A 261 -24.82 -10.84 2.47
C ALA A 261 -23.80 -10.13 1.59
N TRP A 262 -23.32 -10.75 0.50
CA TRP A 262 -22.20 -10.26 -0.29
C TRP A 262 -22.30 -8.79 -0.70
N PRO A 263 -23.45 -8.26 -1.16
CA PRO A 263 -23.55 -6.85 -1.51
C PRO A 263 -23.17 -5.88 -0.37
N SER A 264 -23.34 -6.30 0.89
CA SER A 264 -23.00 -5.47 2.07
C SER A 264 -21.49 -5.43 2.38
N PHE A 265 -20.72 -6.34 1.79
CA PHE A 265 -19.25 -6.34 1.96
C PHE A 265 -18.54 -5.35 1.03
N ARG A 266 -19.26 -4.81 0.05
CA ARG A 266 -18.67 -3.93 -0.95
C ARG A 266 -18.02 -2.70 -0.33
N HIS A 267 -16.71 -2.57 -0.50
CA HIS A 267 -15.99 -1.34 -0.23
C HIS A 267 -14.84 -1.16 -1.23
N PHE A 268 -14.67 0.07 -1.68
CA PHE A 268 -13.58 0.50 -2.54
C PHE A 268 -12.85 1.62 -1.79
N GLY A 269 -11.59 1.34 -1.38
CA GLY A 269 -10.80 2.18 -0.50
C GLY A 269 -10.17 3.40 -1.14
#